data_39ad14ea4c7d21da822f82ff47168e80
#
_entry.id   39ad14ea4c7d21da822f82ff47168e80
#
_cell.length_a   1.000
_cell.length_b   1.000
_cell.length_c   1.000
_cell.angle_alpha   90.00
_cell.angle_beta   90.00
_cell.angle_gamma   90.00
#
_symmetry.space_group_name_H-M   'P 1'
#
loop_
_entity.id
_entity.type
_entity.pdbx_description
1 polymer ?
#
loop_
_entity_poly.entity_id
_entity_poly.type
_entity_poly.pdbx_seq_one_letter_code
_entity_poly.pdbx_strand_id
1 'polypeptide(L)'
;LCIGDIVGRPGRRVVAEALKRLVQEHQIDCVIANAENAAGGSGLTPQIHEKLMKYGVNLVTLGDHTFRKREIIGTLEASETIARPANLSERAAGRGWRRRPGPGGSRSPGGRF
;
A
#
# COMPACT_ATOMS: atom_id res chain seq x y z
N LEU A 1 -9.19 -5.96 6.53
CA LEU A 1 -8.87 -4.80 7.34
C LEU A 1 -8.45 -3.65 6.45
N CYS A 2 -9.06 -2.51 6.64
CA CYS A 2 -8.66 -1.26 6.01
C CYS A 2 -8.02 -0.35 7.06
N ILE A 3 -6.78 0.06 6.81
CA ILE A 3 -6.07 1.02 7.65
C ILE A 3 -6.16 2.38 6.95
N GLY A 4 -6.69 3.37 7.66
CA GLY A 4 -6.74 4.74 7.18
C GLY A 4 -5.36 5.39 7.15
N ASP A 5 -5.32 6.66 6.94
CA ASP A 5 -4.13 7.48 6.74
C ASP A 5 -2.99 7.20 7.73
N ILE A 6 -1.95 6.52 7.26
CA ILE A 6 -0.73 6.28 8.04
C ILE A 6 0.14 7.52 7.94
N VAL A 7 0.25 8.27 9.04
CA VAL A 7 0.99 9.53 9.06
C VAL A 7 2.34 9.38 9.77
N GLY A 8 3.41 9.48 8.98
CA GLY A 8 4.79 9.53 9.46
C GLY A 8 5.23 8.37 10.34
N ARG A 9 6.29 8.58 11.08
CA ARG A 9 6.88 7.57 11.97
C ARG A 9 5.89 7.04 13.03
N PRO A 10 5.11 7.90 13.72
CA PRO A 10 4.16 7.41 14.72
C PRO A 10 3.12 6.45 14.13
N GLY A 11 2.55 6.78 12.97
CA GLY A 11 1.60 5.91 12.28
C GLY A 11 2.21 4.58 11.87
N ARG A 12 3.41 4.61 11.27
CA ARG A 12 4.14 3.39 10.90
C ARG A 12 4.45 2.51 12.11
N ARG A 13 4.81 3.11 13.24
CA ARG A 13 5.10 2.39 14.48
C ARG A 13 3.89 1.63 15.01
N VAL A 14 2.72 2.25 15.00
CA VAL A 14 1.47 1.59 15.42
C VAL A 14 1.20 0.37 14.54
N VAL A 15 1.34 0.51 13.23
CA VAL A 15 1.17 -0.61 12.30
C VAL A 15 2.17 -1.73 12.59
N ALA A 16 3.44 -1.40 12.76
CA ALA A 16 4.50 -2.38 13.06
C ALA A 16 4.23 -3.17 14.34
N GLU A 17 3.73 -2.50 15.38
CA GLU A 17 3.52 -3.11 16.69
C GLU A 17 2.22 -3.92 16.80
N ALA A 18 1.16 -3.51 16.10
CA ALA A 18 -0.19 -4.05 16.31
C ALA A 18 -0.70 -4.98 15.20
N LEU A 19 -0.22 -4.83 13.96
CA LEU A 19 -0.88 -5.45 12.82
C LEU A 19 -0.87 -6.98 12.85
N LYS A 20 0.27 -7.60 13.14
CA LYS A 20 0.37 -9.08 13.19
C LYS A 20 -0.61 -9.69 14.18
N ARG A 21 -0.71 -9.08 15.36
CA ARG A 21 -1.64 -9.55 16.39
C ARG A 21 -3.09 -9.42 15.93
N LEU A 22 -3.46 -8.29 15.35
CA LEU A 22 -4.82 -8.06 14.84
C LEU A 22 -5.18 -9.07 13.75
N VAL A 23 -4.27 -9.32 12.82
CA VAL A 23 -4.47 -10.30 11.75
C VAL A 23 -4.74 -11.69 12.32
N GLN A 24 -3.97 -12.11 13.31
CA GLN A 24 -4.13 -13.42 13.96
C GLN A 24 -5.41 -13.50 14.78
N GLU A 25 -5.67 -12.51 15.63
CA GLU A 25 -6.86 -12.50 16.53
C GLU A 25 -8.17 -12.49 15.76
N HIS A 26 -8.23 -11.77 14.66
CA HIS A 26 -9.45 -11.58 13.87
C HIS A 26 -9.49 -12.40 12.58
N GLN A 27 -8.51 -13.26 12.35
CA GLN A 27 -8.41 -14.10 11.15
C GLN A 27 -8.56 -13.27 9.86
N ILE A 28 -7.82 -12.16 9.79
CA ILE A 28 -7.89 -11.22 8.66
C ILE A 28 -7.19 -11.81 7.44
N ASP A 29 -7.89 -11.83 6.31
CA ASP A 29 -7.37 -12.39 5.05
C ASP A 29 -6.64 -11.37 4.20
N CYS A 30 -6.93 -10.09 4.35
CA CYS A 30 -6.34 -9.04 3.54
C CYS A 30 -6.27 -7.73 4.31
N VAL A 31 -5.12 -7.07 4.23
CA VAL A 31 -4.90 -5.76 4.84
C VAL A 31 -4.61 -4.75 3.73
N ILE A 32 -5.43 -3.72 3.66
CA ILE A 32 -5.28 -2.58 2.74
C ILE A 32 -4.99 -1.35 3.58
N ALA A 33 -3.96 -0.59 3.23
CA ALA A 33 -3.57 0.60 3.98
C ALA A 33 -3.36 1.81 3.07
N ASN A 34 -3.87 2.97 3.48
CA ASN A 34 -3.51 4.23 2.85
C ASN A 34 -2.18 4.72 3.41
N ALA A 35 -1.20 4.95 2.55
CA ALA A 35 0.16 5.33 2.93
C ALA A 35 0.66 6.60 2.23
N GLU A 36 -0.25 7.43 1.73
CA GLU A 36 0.15 8.68 1.04
C GLU A 36 0.90 9.67 1.94
N ASN A 37 0.78 9.54 3.25
CA ASN A 37 1.44 10.40 4.24
C ASN A 37 2.45 9.65 5.13
N ALA A 38 2.81 8.43 4.76
CA ALA A 38 3.67 7.58 5.59
C ALA A 38 5.11 8.08 5.70
N ALA A 39 5.61 8.80 4.71
CA ALA A 39 6.97 9.36 4.70
C ALA A 39 6.97 10.78 5.28
N GLY A 40 7.08 10.89 6.60
CA GLY A 40 7.19 12.19 7.28
C GLY A 40 5.94 13.07 7.17
N GLY A 41 4.78 12.48 6.92
CA GLY A 41 3.52 13.21 6.78
C GLY A 41 3.13 13.59 5.35
N SER A 42 3.94 13.24 4.36
CA SER A 42 3.64 13.53 2.94
C SER A 42 4.45 12.62 2.01
N GLY A 43 3.74 11.78 1.26
CA GLY A 43 4.35 10.85 0.32
C GLY A 43 4.71 9.49 0.89
N LEU A 44 5.23 8.64 0.03
CA LEU A 44 5.70 7.29 0.34
C LEU A 44 7.06 7.08 -0.33
N THR A 45 7.96 6.39 0.34
CA THR A 45 9.24 5.98 -0.24
C THR A 45 9.27 4.48 -0.50
N PRO A 46 10.12 3.99 -1.42
CA PRO A 46 10.28 2.55 -1.63
C PRO A 46 10.62 1.78 -0.35
N GLN A 47 11.49 2.34 0.49
CA GLN A 47 11.92 1.71 1.74
C GLN A 47 10.76 1.57 2.74
N ILE A 48 9.92 2.60 2.84
CA ILE A 48 8.74 2.56 3.72
C ILE A 48 7.70 1.57 3.18
N HIS A 49 7.51 1.53 1.87
CA HIS A 49 6.65 0.53 1.24
C HIS A 49 7.07 -0.89 1.60
N GLU A 50 8.36 -1.21 1.46
CA GLU A 50 8.88 -2.53 1.85
C GLU A 50 8.62 -2.86 3.31
N LYS A 51 8.82 -1.89 4.20
CA LYS A 51 8.54 -2.08 5.64
C LYS A 51 7.08 -2.37 5.90
N LEU A 52 6.17 -1.64 5.26
CA LEU A 52 4.72 -1.89 5.40
C LEU A 52 4.35 -3.30 4.94
N MET A 53 4.93 -3.77 3.83
CA MET A 53 4.73 -5.15 3.38
C MET A 53 5.22 -6.16 4.42
N LYS A 54 6.38 -5.95 5.02
CA LYS A 54 6.93 -6.80 6.07
C LYS A 54 6.07 -6.81 7.34
N TYR A 55 5.40 -5.70 7.65
CA TYR A 55 4.50 -5.62 8.81
C TYR A 55 3.21 -6.41 8.60
N GLY A 56 2.88 -6.76 7.36
CA GLY A 56 1.69 -7.53 7.02
C GLY A 56 0.65 -6.81 6.18
N VAL A 57 0.95 -5.60 5.66
CA VAL A 57 0.09 -4.92 4.69
C VAL A 57 0.18 -5.66 3.36
N ASN A 58 -0.95 -5.93 2.74
CA ASN A 58 -1.02 -6.61 1.45
C ASN A 58 -1.09 -5.65 0.27
N LEU A 59 -1.78 -4.54 0.43
CA LEU A 59 -2.02 -3.55 -0.61
C LEU A 59 -1.96 -2.15 -0.02
N VAL A 60 -1.36 -1.25 -0.77
CA VAL A 60 -1.22 0.15 -0.39
C VAL A 60 -2.00 1.03 -1.36
N THR A 61 -2.78 1.95 -0.82
CA THR A 61 -3.43 3.01 -1.60
C THR A 61 -2.74 4.34 -1.34
N LEU A 62 -2.79 5.21 -2.32
CA LEU A 62 -2.24 6.56 -2.27
C LEU A 62 -3.34 7.58 -2.59
N GLY A 63 -3.03 8.85 -2.46
CA GLY A 63 -3.94 9.96 -2.71
C GLY A 63 -3.24 11.10 -3.47
N ASP A 64 -3.55 12.34 -3.12
CA ASP A 64 -2.97 13.51 -3.76
C ASP A 64 -1.46 13.67 -3.51
N HIS A 65 -0.91 13.00 -2.50
CA HIS A 65 0.53 12.99 -2.22
C HIS A 65 1.30 11.87 -2.92
N THR A 66 0.72 11.19 -3.91
CA THR A 66 1.33 10.06 -4.62
C THR A 66 2.75 10.36 -5.11
N PHE A 67 2.97 11.54 -5.67
CA PHE A 67 4.24 11.93 -6.29
C PHE A 67 5.09 12.88 -5.43
N ARG A 68 4.79 13.04 -4.17
CA ARG A 68 5.55 13.91 -3.25
C ARG A 68 7.02 13.49 -3.12
N LYS A 69 7.27 12.18 -3.12
CA LYS A 69 8.61 11.60 -3.12
C LYS A 69 8.86 10.97 -4.48
N ARG A 70 9.71 11.58 -5.31
CA ARG A 70 9.98 11.13 -6.68
C ARG A 70 10.52 9.71 -6.75
N GLU A 71 11.24 9.28 -5.75
CA GLU A 71 11.82 7.93 -5.66
C GLU A 71 10.76 6.82 -5.67
N ILE A 72 9.47 7.14 -5.40
CA ILE A 72 8.39 6.16 -5.46
C ILE A 72 8.01 5.76 -6.91
N ILE A 73 8.36 6.55 -7.91
CA ILE A 73 7.90 6.34 -9.29
C ILE A 73 8.30 4.97 -9.82
N GLY A 74 9.55 4.58 -9.64
CA GLY A 74 10.02 3.24 -10.06
C GLY A 74 9.28 2.11 -9.36
N THR A 75 8.99 2.28 -8.09
CA THR A 75 8.21 1.32 -7.30
C THR A 75 6.75 1.26 -7.76
N LEU A 76 6.14 2.41 -8.08
CA LEU A 76 4.79 2.46 -8.62
C LEU A 76 4.64 1.68 -9.92
N GLU A 77 5.64 1.75 -10.79
CA GLU A 77 5.63 1.04 -12.08
C GLU A 77 5.92 -0.45 -11.92
N ALA A 78 6.82 -0.82 -11.04
CA ALA A 78 7.27 -2.20 -10.85
C ALA A 78 6.38 -3.01 -9.90
N SER A 79 5.80 -2.38 -8.88
CA SER A 79 5.03 -3.06 -7.82
C SER A 79 3.60 -3.33 -8.23
N GLU A 80 3.09 -4.48 -7.79
CA GLU A 80 1.69 -4.85 -7.94
C GLU A 80 0.87 -4.60 -6.68
N THR A 81 1.49 -4.07 -5.64
CA THR A 81 0.88 -3.88 -4.32
C THR A 81 0.57 -2.43 -3.99
N ILE A 82 0.78 -1.50 -4.92
CA ILE A 82 0.47 -0.08 -4.74
C ILE A 82 -0.53 0.36 -5.79
N ALA A 83 -1.62 1.00 -5.38
CA ALA A 83 -2.57 1.66 -6.25
C ALA A 83 -2.53 3.17 -6.04
N ARG A 84 -2.35 3.92 -7.14
CA ARG A 84 -2.51 5.37 -7.15
C ARG A 84 -3.99 5.74 -7.35
N PRO A 85 -4.40 7.01 -7.14
CA PRO A 85 -5.77 7.41 -7.45
C PRO A 85 -6.14 7.12 -8.91
N ALA A 86 -7.33 6.56 -9.10
CA ALA A 86 -7.81 6.15 -10.42
C ALA A 86 -8.16 7.35 -11.34
N ASN A 87 -8.41 8.51 -10.75
CA ASN A 87 -8.73 9.75 -11.46
C ASN A 87 -7.50 10.51 -11.98
N LEU A 88 -6.29 10.02 -11.74
CA LEU A 88 -5.09 10.57 -12.37
C LEU A 88 -5.01 10.13 -13.84
N SER A 89 -4.28 10.90 -14.65
CA SER A 89 -4.06 10.56 -16.06
C SER A 89 -3.57 9.12 -16.23
N GLU A 90 -4.03 8.46 -17.28
CA GLU A 90 -3.54 7.13 -17.64
C GLU A 90 -2.02 7.10 -17.92
N ARG A 91 -1.45 8.25 -18.28
CA ARG A 91 0.00 8.41 -18.50
C ARG A 91 0.80 8.53 -17.20
N ALA A 92 0.13 8.76 -16.05
CA ALA A 92 0.81 8.82 -14.76
C ALA A 92 1.41 7.47 -14.40
N ALA A 93 2.56 7.50 -13.72
CA ALA A 93 3.21 6.28 -13.24
C ALA A 93 2.30 5.45 -12.33
N GLY A 94 2.39 4.14 -12.44
CA GLY A 94 1.60 3.22 -11.64
C GLY A 94 0.21 2.97 -12.22
N ARG A 95 -0.63 2.34 -11.43
CA ARG A 95 -2.00 2.00 -11.83
C ARG A 95 -3.01 2.40 -10.77
N GLY A 96 -4.19 2.79 -11.22
CA GLY A 96 -5.32 3.17 -10.36
C GLY A 96 -6.09 1.98 -9.79
N TRP A 97 -5.65 0.77 -10.06
CA TRP A 97 -6.26 -0.45 -9.54
C TRP A 97 -5.20 -1.52 -9.31
N ARG A 98 -5.46 -2.39 -8.36
CA ARG A 98 -4.62 -3.55 -8.07
C ARG A 98 -5.49 -4.76 -7.78
N ARG A 99 -4.88 -5.91 -7.92
CA ARG A 99 -5.53 -7.18 -7.63
C ARG A 99 -4.76 -7.88 -6.52
N ARG A 100 -5.51 -8.38 -5.54
CA ARG A 100 -4.91 -9.26 -4.53
C ARG A 100 -4.53 -10.60 -5.18
N PRO A 101 -3.29 -11.08 -5.01
CA PRO A 101 -2.93 -12.44 -5.40
C PRO A 101 -3.82 -13.44 -4.65
N GLY A 102 -4.31 -14.48 -5.36
CA GLY A 102 -5.03 -15.58 -4.74
C GLY A 102 -4.13 -16.41 -3.82
N PRO A 103 -4.72 -17.29 -2.99
CA PRO A 103 -3.96 -18.23 -2.19
C PRO A 103 -3.02 -19.04 -3.08
N GLY A 104 -1.73 -19.15 -2.71
CA GLY A 104 -0.73 -19.86 -3.49
C GLY A 104 -0.04 -19.05 -4.58
N GLY A 105 -0.25 -17.74 -4.66
CA GLY A 105 0.46 -16.84 -5.56
C GLY A 105 0.08 -16.95 -7.03
N SER A 106 -0.91 -17.74 -7.39
CA SER A 106 -1.39 -17.83 -8.76
C SER A 106 -2.25 -16.61 -9.12
N ARG A 107 -1.89 -15.93 -10.19
CA ARG A 107 -2.68 -14.84 -10.75
C ARG A 107 -3.77 -15.44 -11.63
N SER A 108 -5.04 -15.30 -11.27
CA SER A 108 -6.08 -15.53 -12.24
C SER A 108 -6.40 -14.25 -13.01
N PRO A 109 -6.51 -14.31 -14.35
CA PRO A 109 -6.80 -13.12 -15.14
C PRO A 109 -8.20 -12.59 -14.86
N GLY A 110 -8.35 -11.27 -14.70
CA GLY A 110 -9.64 -10.59 -14.77
C GLY A 110 -10.27 -10.07 -13.48
N GLY A 111 -9.72 -10.27 -12.28
CA GLY A 111 -10.27 -9.70 -11.05
C GLY A 111 -9.68 -8.32 -10.70
N ARG A 112 -10.52 -7.35 -10.31
CA ARG A 112 -10.13 -6.01 -9.86
C ARG A 112 -10.73 -5.73 -8.48
N PHE A 113 -10.08 -4.86 -7.73
CA PHE A 113 -10.68 -4.28 -6.53
C PHE A 113 -11.81 -3.37 -6.90
#